data_e9189c69e47527fbfbb31c270b53f8f2
#
_entry.id   e9189c69e47527fbfbb31c270b53f8f2
#
_cell.length_a   1.000
_cell.length_b   1.000
_cell.length_c   1.000
_cell.angle_alpha   90.00
_cell.angle_beta   90.00
_cell.angle_gamma   90.00
#
_symmetry.space_group_name_H-M   'P 1'
#
loop_
_entity.id
_entity.type
_entity.pdbx_description
1 polymer ?
#
loop_
_entity_poly.entity_id
_entity_poly.type
_entity_poly.pdbx_seq_one_letter_code
_entity_poly.pdbx_strand_id
1 'polypeptide(L)'
;MHEFSISEEIVRNVLDAAKENNGKKVLSVQLEIGELALLNVEQVTFWIHELFKGSIAEGAKVKVRTIKARVKCESCGYRGGMNLRSPDPFQHAVPYSCPKCHSFQIHVEKGRECYLKRIQAVR
;
A
#
# COMPACT_ATOMS: atom_id res chain seq x y z
N MET A 1 6.17 -10.19 9.84
CA MET A 1 6.35 -8.78 9.52
C MET A 1 5.93 -8.52 8.09
N HIS A 2 4.76 -7.94 7.98
CA HIS A 2 4.14 -7.73 6.68
C HIS A 2 4.89 -6.71 5.82
N GLU A 3 5.46 -5.67 6.44
CA GLU A 3 6.16 -4.61 5.74
C GLU A 3 7.38 -5.13 4.98
N PHE A 4 8.17 -6.00 5.61
CA PHE A 4 9.35 -6.55 4.96
C PHE A 4 8.96 -7.48 3.80
N SER A 5 8.01 -8.38 4.01
CA SER A 5 7.57 -9.33 2.99
C SER A 5 6.99 -8.62 1.78
N ILE A 6 6.17 -7.61 2.02
CA ILE A 6 5.58 -6.80 0.95
C ILE A 6 6.64 -6.03 0.20
N SER A 7 7.61 -5.45 0.92
CA SER A 7 8.71 -4.71 0.32
C SER A 7 9.56 -5.62 -0.58
N GLU A 8 9.84 -6.83 -0.12
CA GLU A 8 10.59 -7.83 -0.89
C GLU A 8 9.85 -8.19 -2.19
N GLU A 9 8.56 -8.40 -2.11
CA GLU A 9 7.73 -8.69 -3.29
C GLU A 9 7.73 -7.52 -4.26
N ILE A 10 7.57 -6.29 -3.76
CA ILE A 10 7.58 -5.10 -4.59
C ILE A 10 8.93 -4.95 -5.31
N VAL A 11 10.03 -5.12 -4.59
CA VAL A 11 11.38 -5.02 -5.17
C VAL A 11 11.56 -6.07 -6.27
N ARG A 12 11.12 -7.28 -6.03
CA ARG A 12 11.18 -8.35 -7.04
C ARG A 12 10.41 -7.95 -8.29
N ASN A 13 9.19 -7.43 -8.12
CA ASN A 13 8.37 -7.01 -9.25
C ASN A 13 9.00 -5.85 -10.01
N VAL A 14 9.63 -4.90 -9.31
CA VAL A 14 10.33 -3.78 -9.95
C VAL A 14 11.49 -4.28 -10.81
N LEU A 15 12.32 -5.15 -10.25
CA LEU A 15 13.48 -5.65 -10.95
C LEU A 15 13.10 -6.54 -12.15
N ASP A 16 12.06 -7.36 -11.98
CA ASP A 16 11.56 -8.20 -13.06
C ASP A 16 10.99 -7.36 -14.21
N ALA A 17 10.20 -6.35 -13.88
CA ALA A 17 9.60 -5.47 -14.89
C ALA A 17 10.68 -4.67 -15.64
N ALA A 18 11.69 -4.18 -14.93
CA ALA A 18 12.78 -3.46 -15.55
C ALA A 18 13.56 -4.38 -16.51
N LYS A 19 13.81 -5.62 -16.10
CA LYS A 19 14.51 -6.59 -16.93
C LYS A 19 13.71 -6.94 -18.19
N GLU A 20 12.41 -7.14 -18.05
CA GLU A 20 11.53 -7.45 -19.19
C GLU A 20 11.49 -6.32 -20.22
N ASN A 21 11.66 -5.09 -19.79
CA ASN A 21 11.62 -3.91 -20.64
C ASN A 21 13.03 -3.38 -21.00
N ASN A 22 14.06 -4.19 -20.77
CA ASN A 22 15.46 -3.84 -21.07
C ASN A 22 15.93 -2.57 -20.33
N GLY A 23 15.41 -2.34 -19.13
CA GLY A 23 15.81 -1.22 -18.30
C GLY A 23 17.21 -1.41 -17.76
N LYS A 24 18.05 -0.39 -17.87
CA LYS A 24 19.41 -0.40 -17.33
C LYS A 24 19.50 0.22 -15.95
N LYS A 25 18.61 1.16 -15.66
CA LYS A 25 18.57 1.85 -14.38
C LYS A 25 17.14 2.25 -14.06
N VAL A 26 16.71 1.98 -12.84
CA VAL A 26 15.41 2.43 -12.35
C VAL A 26 15.60 3.78 -11.66
N LEU A 27 14.86 4.77 -12.10
CA LEU A 27 14.94 6.14 -11.57
C LEU A 27 13.95 6.38 -10.44
N SER A 28 12.74 5.86 -10.57
CA SER A 28 11.71 6.03 -9.57
C SER A 28 10.67 4.92 -9.65
N VAL A 29 10.00 4.69 -8.53
CA VAL A 29 8.86 3.78 -8.46
C VAL A 29 7.74 4.50 -7.74
N GLN A 30 6.50 4.23 -8.15
CA GLN A 30 5.32 4.77 -7.52
C GLN A 30 4.47 3.64 -7.00
N LEU A 31 4.15 3.71 -5.70
CA LEU A 31 3.32 2.72 -5.01
C LEU A 31 1.99 3.33 -4.63
N GLU A 32 0.95 2.52 -4.61
CA GLU A 32 -0.31 2.89 -4.00
C GLU A 32 -0.56 1.94 -2.83
N ILE A 33 -0.71 2.52 -1.63
CA ILE A 33 -0.95 1.76 -0.41
C ILE A 33 -2.31 2.15 0.14
N GLY A 34 -3.18 1.16 0.28
CA GLY A 34 -4.51 1.37 0.83
C GLY A 34 -4.48 1.66 2.32
N GLU A 35 -5.38 2.53 2.75
CA GLU A 35 -5.53 2.90 4.15
C GLU A 35 -5.82 1.68 5.03
N LEU A 36 -6.58 0.71 4.52
CA LEU A 36 -6.94 -0.52 5.24
C LEU A 36 -5.89 -1.64 5.11
N ALA A 37 -4.81 -1.40 4.38
CA ALA A 37 -3.71 -2.36 4.33
C ALA A 37 -2.97 -2.43 5.65
N LEU A 38 -3.11 -1.41 6.50
CA LEU A 38 -2.52 -1.31 7.84
C LEU A 38 -1.00 -1.48 7.83
N LEU A 39 -0.36 -0.93 6.80
CA LEU A 39 1.08 -0.98 6.65
C LEU A 39 1.71 0.33 7.13
N ASN A 40 2.86 0.21 7.78
CA ASN A 40 3.66 1.38 8.11
C ASN A 40 4.42 1.81 6.86
N VAL A 41 4.01 2.94 6.28
CA VAL A 41 4.58 3.44 5.02
C VAL A 41 6.08 3.71 5.15
N GLU A 42 6.52 4.25 6.27
CA GLU A 42 7.93 4.55 6.50
C GLU A 42 8.78 3.27 6.50
N GLN A 43 8.27 2.19 7.12
CA GLN A 43 8.98 0.91 7.13
C GLN A 43 9.02 0.27 5.76
N VAL A 44 7.90 0.32 5.02
CA VAL A 44 7.87 -0.21 3.65
C VAL A 44 8.90 0.52 2.79
N THR A 45 8.92 1.85 2.86
CA THR A 45 9.85 2.67 2.10
C THR A 45 11.30 2.37 2.48
N PHE A 46 11.56 2.25 3.78
CA PHE A 46 12.89 1.92 4.29
C PHE A 46 13.39 0.58 3.73
N TRP A 47 12.56 -0.46 3.81
CA TRP A 47 12.97 -1.78 3.33
C TRP A 47 13.16 -1.81 1.82
N ILE A 48 12.34 -1.08 1.07
CA ILE A 48 12.50 -0.99 -0.38
C ILE A 48 13.85 -0.37 -0.72
N HIS A 49 14.21 0.74 -0.07
CA HIS A 49 15.52 1.38 -0.30
C HIS A 49 16.67 0.45 0.07
N GLU A 50 16.54 -0.28 1.19
CA GLU A 50 17.58 -1.23 1.60
C GLU A 50 17.73 -2.37 0.61
N LEU A 51 16.61 -2.90 0.12
CA LEU A 51 16.62 -4.02 -0.81
C LEU A 51 17.04 -3.60 -2.22
N PHE A 52 16.96 -2.32 -2.56
CA PHE A 52 17.42 -1.80 -3.83
C PHE A 52 18.95 -1.71 -3.91
N LYS A 53 19.64 -1.70 -2.78
CA LYS A 53 21.12 -1.57 -2.77
C LYS A 53 21.76 -2.71 -3.51
N GLY A 54 22.72 -2.38 -4.37
CA GLY A 54 23.42 -3.37 -5.18
C GLY A 54 22.66 -3.80 -6.43
N SER A 55 21.54 -3.17 -6.73
CA SER A 55 20.75 -3.47 -7.93
C SER A 55 20.68 -2.25 -8.86
N ILE A 56 20.07 -2.44 -10.02
CA ILE A 56 19.85 -1.32 -10.96
C ILE A 56 18.86 -0.28 -10.41
N ALA A 57 18.19 -0.57 -9.31
CA ALA A 57 17.25 0.35 -8.66
C ALA A 57 17.86 1.09 -7.48
N GLU A 58 19.17 0.90 -7.21
CA GLU A 58 19.82 1.62 -6.12
C GLU A 58 19.69 3.13 -6.31
N GLY A 59 19.27 3.82 -5.27
CA GLY A 59 19.06 5.27 -5.32
C GLY A 59 17.77 5.71 -6.00
N ALA A 60 16.92 4.79 -6.45
CA ALA A 60 15.65 5.13 -7.06
C ALA A 60 14.74 5.81 -6.04
N LYS A 61 13.97 6.79 -6.50
CA LYS A 61 12.99 7.47 -5.66
C LYS A 61 11.77 6.59 -5.48
N VAL A 62 11.29 6.50 -4.25
CA VAL A 62 10.09 5.74 -3.92
C VAL A 62 8.99 6.74 -3.55
N LYS A 63 7.97 6.82 -4.39
CA LYS A 63 6.82 7.70 -4.16
C LYS A 63 5.64 6.83 -3.72
N VAL A 64 4.99 7.23 -2.63
CA VAL A 64 3.86 6.49 -2.09
C VAL A 64 2.62 7.38 -2.10
N ARG A 65 1.55 6.86 -2.67
CA ARG A 65 0.24 7.49 -2.62
C ARG A 65 -0.65 6.63 -1.74
N THR A 66 -1.24 7.24 -0.72
CA THR A 66 -2.19 6.55 0.14
C THR A 66 -3.58 6.60 -0.48
N ILE A 67 -4.22 5.46 -0.59
CA ILE A 67 -5.57 5.33 -1.14
C ILE A 67 -6.54 5.24 0.02
N LYS A 68 -7.45 6.20 0.09
CA LYS A 68 -8.46 6.24 1.16
C LYS A 68 -9.42 5.06 1.05
N ALA A 69 -9.80 4.54 2.20
CA ALA A 69 -10.76 3.46 2.27
C ALA A 69 -12.12 3.91 1.78
N ARG A 70 -12.78 3.04 1.03
CA ARG A 70 -14.16 3.24 0.62
C ARG A 70 -14.93 1.95 0.87
N VAL A 71 -16.03 2.07 1.59
CA VAL A 71 -16.84 0.92 1.98
C VAL A 71 -18.29 1.12 1.59
N LYS A 72 -19.00 0.01 1.46
CA LYS A 72 -20.44 -0.01 1.24
C LYS A 72 -21.08 -0.83 2.34
N CYS A 73 -22.11 -0.27 2.98
CA CYS A 73 -22.85 -0.98 4.01
C CYS A 73 -24.04 -1.70 3.41
N GLU A 74 -24.16 -2.99 3.69
CA GLU A 74 -25.29 -3.81 3.25
C GLU A 74 -26.58 -3.49 4.01
N SER A 75 -26.45 -3.02 5.27
CA SER A 75 -27.60 -2.79 6.13
C SER A 75 -28.31 -1.46 5.88
N CYS A 76 -27.56 -0.37 5.67
CA CYS A 76 -28.16 0.95 5.52
C CYS A 76 -27.88 1.61 4.17
N GLY A 77 -27.08 0.97 3.32
CA GLY A 77 -26.76 1.51 2.01
C GLY A 77 -25.70 2.61 2.00
N TYR A 78 -25.07 2.87 3.15
CA TYR A 78 -24.00 3.85 3.24
C TYR A 78 -22.86 3.48 2.29
N ARG A 79 -22.29 4.49 1.61
CA ARG A 79 -21.13 4.32 0.75
C ARG A 79 -20.22 5.51 0.94
N GLY A 80 -18.97 5.25 1.33
CA GLY A 80 -18.02 6.32 1.57
C GLY A 80 -16.84 5.84 2.41
N GLY A 81 -16.16 6.80 3.04
CA GLY A 81 -14.98 6.52 3.84
C GLY A 81 -15.27 5.89 5.19
N MET A 82 -14.23 5.43 5.86
CA MET A 82 -14.29 4.91 7.21
C MET A 82 -13.48 5.80 8.13
N ASN A 83 -13.92 5.87 9.39
CA ASN A 83 -13.14 6.50 10.43
C ASN A 83 -12.22 5.44 11.04
N LEU A 84 -10.93 5.52 10.72
CA LEU A 84 -9.93 4.57 11.22
C LEU A 84 -9.26 5.03 12.50
N ARG A 85 -9.66 6.19 13.03
CA ARG A 85 -9.09 6.70 14.29
C ARG A 85 -9.71 5.96 15.46
N SER A 86 -8.89 5.17 16.14
CA SER A 86 -9.28 4.58 17.42
C SER A 86 -8.91 5.56 18.54
N PRO A 87 -9.82 5.89 19.44
CA PRO A 87 -9.49 6.70 20.60
C PRO A 87 -8.62 5.95 21.61
N ASP A 88 -8.51 4.64 21.48
CA ASP A 88 -7.72 3.81 22.37
C ASP A 88 -6.43 3.41 21.69
N PRO A 89 -5.25 3.92 22.17
CA PRO A 89 -3.97 3.58 21.55
C PRO A 89 -3.58 2.12 21.72
N PHE A 90 -4.26 1.36 22.55
CA PHE A 90 -4.01 -0.06 22.75
C PHE A 90 -4.91 -0.96 21.92
N GLN A 91 -5.79 -0.38 21.14
CA GLN A 91 -6.65 -1.14 20.23
C GLN A 91 -5.87 -1.55 18.99
N HIS A 92 -5.47 -2.80 18.95
CA HIS A 92 -4.69 -3.34 17.83
C HIS A 92 -5.57 -3.81 16.66
N ALA A 93 -6.85 -4.00 16.90
CA ALA A 93 -7.81 -4.39 15.88
C ALA A 93 -8.96 -3.40 15.90
N VAL A 94 -9.14 -2.67 14.80
CA VAL A 94 -10.31 -1.81 14.64
C VAL A 94 -11.38 -2.65 13.99
N PRO A 95 -12.50 -2.94 14.70
CA PRO A 95 -13.60 -3.64 14.04
C PRO A 95 -14.17 -2.73 12.97
N TYR A 96 -14.19 -3.22 11.73
CA TYR A 96 -14.74 -2.45 10.63
C TYR A 96 -16.26 -2.42 10.77
N SER A 97 -16.77 -1.25 11.09
CA SER A 97 -18.21 -1.04 11.22
C SER A 97 -18.64 0.16 10.39
N CYS A 98 -19.90 0.17 10.00
CA CYS A 98 -20.46 1.28 9.24
C CYS A 98 -20.43 2.56 10.09
N PRO A 99 -19.87 3.67 9.56
CA PRO A 99 -19.85 4.94 10.31
C PRO A 99 -21.25 5.48 10.59
N LYS A 100 -22.25 5.06 9.81
CA LYS A 100 -23.61 5.58 9.94
C LYS A 100 -24.50 4.73 10.84
N CYS A 101 -24.52 3.40 10.65
CA CYS A 101 -25.44 2.53 11.41
C CYS A 101 -24.72 1.54 12.32
N HIS A 102 -23.36 1.53 12.33
CA HIS A 102 -22.53 0.66 13.16
C HIS A 102 -22.66 -0.84 12.86
N SER A 103 -23.27 -1.20 11.73
CA SER A 103 -23.33 -2.59 11.30
C SER A 103 -21.94 -3.09 10.89
N PHE A 104 -21.69 -4.39 11.11
CA PHE A 104 -20.45 -5.02 10.65
C PHE A 104 -20.59 -5.60 9.24
N GLN A 105 -21.75 -5.46 8.63
CA GLN A 105 -21.99 -5.97 7.27
C GLN A 105 -21.56 -4.94 6.22
N ILE A 106 -20.27 -4.69 6.17
CA ILE A 106 -19.69 -3.76 5.21
C ILE A 106 -18.75 -4.46 4.25
N HIS A 107 -18.71 -3.96 3.01
CA HIS A 107 -17.78 -4.41 1.99
C HIS A 107 -16.79 -3.31 1.70
N VAL A 108 -15.51 -3.67 1.64
CA VAL A 108 -14.45 -2.73 1.28
C VAL A 108 -14.36 -2.67 -0.24
N GLU A 109 -14.60 -1.49 -0.80
CA GLU A 109 -14.50 -1.27 -2.25
C GLU A 109 -13.10 -0.81 -2.66
N LYS A 110 -12.43 -0.02 -1.83
CA LYS A 110 -11.08 0.50 -2.09
C LYS A 110 -10.30 0.62 -0.78
N GLY A 111 -8.98 0.61 -0.90
CA GLY A 111 -8.10 0.94 0.21
C GLY A 111 -7.56 -0.26 0.98
N ARG A 112 -7.72 -1.46 0.47
CA ARG A 112 -7.24 -2.68 1.13
C ARG A 112 -5.89 -3.14 0.60
N GLU A 113 -5.54 -2.78 -0.64
CA GLU A 113 -4.40 -3.32 -1.33
C GLU A 113 -3.18 -2.41 -1.32
N CYS A 114 -2.01 -3.03 -1.46
CA CYS A 114 -0.74 -2.34 -1.68
C CYS A 114 -0.20 -2.86 -2.99
N TYR A 115 0.10 -1.96 -3.95
CA TYR A 115 0.59 -2.41 -5.25
C TYR A 115 1.50 -1.38 -5.89
N LEU A 116 2.30 -1.89 -6.83
CA LEU A 116 3.20 -1.09 -7.65
C LEU A 116 2.41 -0.48 -8.80
N LYS A 117 2.35 0.85 -8.82
CA LYS A 117 1.59 1.60 -9.83
C LYS A 117 2.40 1.86 -11.08
N ARG A 118 3.64 2.33 -10.91
CA ARG A 118 4.45 2.80 -12.02
C ARG A 118 5.93 2.68 -11.71
N ILE A 119 6.70 2.37 -12.74
CA ILE A 119 8.16 2.37 -12.68
C ILE A 119 8.66 3.30 -13.76
N GLN A 120 9.63 4.14 -13.43
CA GLN A 120 10.33 4.97 -14.40
C GLN A 120 11.77 4.48 -14.47
N ALA A 121 12.18 4.07 -15.66
CA ALA A 121 13.50 3.48 -15.87
C ALA A 121 14.11 3.99 -17.17
N VAL A 122 15.44 3.92 -17.25
CA VAL A 122 16.21 4.25 -18.46
C VAL A 122 16.59 2.95 -19.14
N ARG A 123 16.53 2.95 -20.44
CA ARG A 123 16.96 1.82 -21.27
C ARG A 123 18.40 1.95 -21.71
#